data_42a0b870651d6229e53f9740b0390006
#
_entry.id   42a0b870651d6229e53f9740b0390006
#
_cell.length_a   1.000
_cell.length_b   1.000
_cell.length_c   1.000
_cell.angle_alpha   90.00
_cell.angle_beta   90.00
_cell.angle_gamma   90.00
#
_symmetry.space_group_name_H-M   'P 1'
#
loop_
_entity.id
_entity.type
_entity.pdbx_description
1 polymer ?
#
loop_
_entity_poly.entity_id
_entity_poly.type
_entity_poly.pdbx_seq_one_letter_code
_entity_poly.pdbx_strand_id
1 'polypeptide(L)'
;MSTFGKSKLAADQAVLRMASPQFEPVVARMATLFGWSRRMRFDLAINQMVATALRQQRITVRGGGNQWRPFVHVRDAADATALLVEGPGHLVTGETFNIGSDLHNVRIRELADRVARHLPGTAIETLKDDDDQRNYRVQFGKVRGRLNFICQWSMDEGIEEVRRGLESNPDLAPFDEQHFNVAKMKTLLATPVDEGGEPVAARFIPLSRPSIGEEEEEAVLDALRSGWLTSGPQVGAFERLFAETVHSPHAIGVVNCTAALHLSLVQLGVGPGDEVIMPPITWASTGNTILNMGAKVRFVDVEPDTLNLNPDLLEAAIGERTKAVMPVHMAGHPCDMERINAVARRHGVPVIEDAAHALGAAYKGVPVGASGAHTCFSFYAIKNITTMEGGMITLADPDAAARLRLLAANGMTATAWDRYGRSAVPTPAQVVTPGYKYALGNVGAAMGVAQLKKFAAFKAARTRLAGMYRAVLSDIEEITLPVEREGVEHAWHLFIVRLSLDKLNRSRDEIAHDLRRENIGTGVHFYGLHLHPYYRETLGMQAEDLPEATRASEDILSLPLHPQITDKNLHEVVFALKKVLAHRRK
;
A
#
# COMPACT_ATOMS: atom_id res chain seq x y z
N MET A 1 26.57 18.41 0.05
CA MET A 1 26.04 17.94 -1.24
C MET A 1 24.52 17.81 -1.07
N SER A 2 23.72 18.35 -1.97
CA SER A 2 22.25 18.26 -1.92
C SER A 2 21.78 16.81 -2.09
N THR A 3 20.54 16.48 -1.67
CA THR A 3 19.92 15.15 -1.86
C THR A 3 19.96 14.75 -3.34
N PHE A 4 19.66 15.68 -4.24
CA PHE A 4 19.75 15.47 -5.69
C PHE A 4 21.19 15.11 -6.15
N GLY A 5 22.22 15.79 -5.63
CA GLY A 5 23.61 15.48 -5.96
C GLY A 5 24.06 14.10 -5.44
N LYS A 6 23.62 13.72 -4.24
CA LYS A 6 23.88 12.38 -3.67
C LYS A 6 23.23 11.28 -4.50
N SER A 7 21.97 11.47 -4.89
CA SER A 7 21.22 10.55 -5.73
C SER A 7 21.87 10.33 -7.09
N LYS A 8 22.28 11.41 -7.76
CA LYS A 8 23.00 11.30 -9.06
C LYS A 8 24.33 10.59 -8.92
N LEU A 9 25.12 10.89 -7.89
CA LEU A 9 26.40 10.21 -7.67
C LEU A 9 26.21 8.70 -7.41
N ALA A 10 25.19 8.33 -6.64
CA ALA A 10 24.86 6.92 -6.41
C ALA A 10 24.44 6.21 -7.71
N ALA A 11 23.65 6.88 -8.56
CA ALA A 11 23.28 6.36 -9.87
C ALA A 11 24.49 6.17 -10.80
N ASP A 12 25.40 7.17 -10.89
CA ASP A 12 26.66 7.05 -11.64
C ASP A 12 27.43 5.80 -11.20
N GLN A 13 27.65 5.64 -9.90
CA GLN A 13 28.39 4.51 -9.35
C GLN A 13 27.70 3.16 -9.61
N ALA A 14 26.36 3.10 -9.53
CA ALA A 14 25.62 1.88 -9.79
C ALA A 14 25.75 1.45 -11.26
N VAL A 15 25.55 2.38 -12.19
CA VAL A 15 25.67 2.11 -13.65
C VAL A 15 27.07 1.66 -14.02
N LEU A 16 28.12 2.32 -13.50
CA LEU A 16 29.51 1.94 -13.81
C LEU A 16 29.88 0.55 -13.29
N ARG A 17 29.29 0.10 -12.16
CA ARG A 17 29.49 -1.27 -11.63
C ARG A 17 28.86 -2.36 -12.51
N MET A 18 27.93 -2.01 -13.38
CA MET A 18 27.27 -2.96 -14.29
C MET A 18 28.08 -3.21 -15.57
N ALA A 19 29.25 -2.58 -15.74
CA ALA A 19 30.10 -2.73 -16.92
C ALA A 19 30.42 -4.21 -17.17
N SER A 20 30.22 -4.67 -18.40
CA SER A 20 30.48 -6.02 -18.86
C SER A 20 30.77 -6.00 -20.37
N PRO A 21 31.25 -7.09 -20.98
CA PRO A 21 31.45 -7.15 -22.44
C PRO A 21 30.17 -6.90 -23.27
N GLN A 22 28.99 -7.07 -22.65
CA GLN A 22 27.68 -6.83 -23.29
C GLN A 22 27.06 -5.49 -22.89
N PHE A 23 27.64 -4.77 -21.93
CA PHE A 23 27.15 -3.48 -21.45
C PHE A 23 28.34 -2.56 -21.14
N GLU A 24 28.58 -1.60 -22.01
CA GLU A 24 29.71 -0.65 -21.96
C GLU A 24 29.23 0.75 -21.50
N PRO A 25 28.97 0.96 -20.20
CA PRO A 25 28.47 2.23 -19.72
C PRO A 25 29.52 3.32 -19.70
N VAL A 26 29.11 4.54 -20.03
CA VAL A 26 29.89 5.76 -19.82
C VAL A 26 29.01 6.81 -19.15
N VAL A 27 29.59 7.59 -18.23
CA VAL A 27 28.87 8.66 -17.52
C VAL A 27 29.33 10.02 -18.03
N ALA A 28 28.41 10.79 -18.60
CA ALA A 28 28.62 12.18 -18.99
C ALA A 28 28.02 13.15 -17.94
N ARG A 29 28.86 13.91 -17.25
CA ARG A 29 28.43 14.96 -16.32
C ARG A 29 28.45 16.30 -17.01
N MET A 30 27.29 16.72 -17.53
CA MET A 30 27.14 17.99 -18.24
C MET A 30 27.27 19.19 -17.29
N ALA A 31 28.01 20.21 -17.72
CA ALA A 31 27.91 21.54 -17.13
C ALA A 31 26.51 22.13 -17.35
N THR A 32 26.20 23.30 -16.79
CA THR A 32 24.89 23.95 -16.99
C THR A 32 24.68 24.26 -18.46
N LEU A 33 23.63 23.68 -19.04
CA LEU A 33 23.32 23.83 -20.47
C LEU A 33 22.82 25.26 -20.79
N PHE A 34 23.18 25.77 -21.95
CA PHE A 34 22.65 27.00 -22.53
C PHE A 34 22.59 26.92 -24.04
N GLY A 35 21.93 27.88 -24.69
CA GLY A 35 21.76 27.91 -26.14
C GLY A 35 20.32 27.65 -26.58
N TRP A 36 20.06 27.84 -27.87
CA TRP A 36 18.75 27.66 -28.45
C TRP A 36 18.46 26.18 -28.77
N SER A 37 17.27 25.69 -28.39
CA SER A 37 16.83 24.33 -28.68
C SER A 37 15.33 24.27 -28.96
N ARG A 38 14.83 23.19 -29.60
CA ARG A 38 13.40 23.01 -29.87
C ARG A 38 12.54 23.07 -28.61
N ARG A 39 13.04 22.60 -27.49
CA ARG A 39 12.42 22.69 -26.17
C ARG A 39 13.26 23.59 -25.29
N MET A 40 12.99 24.87 -25.34
CA MET A 40 13.70 25.85 -24.53
C MET A 40 13.43 25.64 -23.03
N ARG A 41 14.48 25.82 -22.24
CA ARG A 41 14.43 25.85 -20.78
C ARG A 41 14.89 27.22 -20.29
N PHE A 42 13.93 28.01 -19.79
CA PHE A 42 14.21 29.33 -19.23
C PHE A 42 14.41 29.32 -17.72
N ASP A 43 14.47 28.14 -17.10
CA ASP A 43 14.97 27.93 -15.73
C ASP A 43 16.50 27.79 -15.66
N LEU A 44 17.21 27.88 -16.78
CA LEU A 44 18.67 27.86 -16.87
C LEU A 44 19.22 29.29 -16.99
N ALA A 45 20.30 29.58 -16.24
CA ALA A 45 20.76 30.93 -15.96
C ALA A 45 20.95 31.81 -17.22
N ILE A 46 21.67 31.36 -18.24
CA ILE A 46 21.91 32.16 -19.47
C ILE A 46 20.60 32.41 -20.21
N ASN A 47 19.82 31.36 -20.46
CA ASN A 47 18.57 31.45 -21.21
C ASN A 47 17.57 32.36 -20.48
N GLN A 48 17.49 32.28 -19.14
CA GLN A 48 16.65 33.14 -18.32
C GLN A 48 17.11 34.60 -18.36
N MET A 49 18.41 34.84 -18.20
CA MET A 49 18.93 36.20 -18.23
C MET A 49 18.70 36.89 -19.57
N VAL A 50 18.90 36.17 -20.69
CA VAL A 50 18.62 36.71 -22.04
C VAL A 50 17.12 36.99 -22.21
N ALA A 51 16.24 36.09 -21.77
CA ALA A 51 14.79 36.26 -21.87
C ALA A 51 14.30 37.45 -21.02
N THR A 52 14.78 37.59 -19.78
CA THR A 52 14.39 38.72 -18.90
C THR A 52 14.97 40.05 -19.39
N ALA A 53 16.22 40.06 -19.87
CA ALA A 53 16.84 41.23 -20.46
C ALA A 53 16.05 41.70 -21.70
N LEU A 54 15.69 40.80 -22.61
CA LEU A 54 14.98 41.13 -23.84
C LEU A 54 13.53 41.56 -23.59
N ARG A 55 12.81 40.87 -22.71
CA ARG A 55 11.36 41.10 -22.48
C ARG A 55 11.04 42.12 -21.41
N GLN A 56 11.93 42.29 -20.43
CA GLN A 56 11.69 43.11 -19.22
C GLN A 56 12.77 44.19 -19.00
N GLN A 57 13.78 44.26 -19.86
CA GLN A 57 14.94 45.16 -19.75
C GLN A 57 15.62 45.06 -18.37
N ARG A 58 15.59 43.90 -17.75
CA ARG A 58 16.11 43.65 -16.40
C ARG A 58 16.73 42.28 -16.30
N ILE A 59 17.82 42.16 -15.54
CA ILE A 59 18.43 40.89 -15.09
C ILE A 59 18.50 40.94 -13.58
N THR A 60 17.94 39.89 -12.91
CA THR A 60 18.05 39.75 -11.47
C THR A 60 19.17 38.77 -11.11
N VAL A 61 20.17 39.21 -10.39
CA VAL A 61 21.29 38.41 -9.89
C VAL A 61 21.04 38.09 -8.42
N ARG A 62 20.88 36.84 -8.07
CA ARG A 62 20.62 36.36 -6.71
C ARG A 62 21.92 35.97 -5.99
N GLY A 63 21.92 35.94 -4.64
CA GLY A 63 23.07 35.54 -3.83
C GLY A 63 24.32 36.39 -4.05
N GLY A 64 24.18 37.68 -4.41
CA GLY A 64 25.29 38.61 -4.63
C GLY A 64 26.07 38.38 -5.93
N GLY A 65 25.84 37.28 -6.66
CA GLY A 65 26.44 37.00 -7.96
C GLY A 65 27.90 36.53 -7.98
N ASN A 66 28.51 36.30 -6.80
CA ASN A 66 29.92 35.87 -6.70
C ASN A 66 30.12 34.34 -6.91
N GLN A 67 29.04 33.55 -6.93
CA GLN A 67 29.09 32.12 -7.08
C GLN A 67 29.53 31.71 -8.49
N TRP A 68 30.46 30.77 -8.56
CA TRP A 68 30.93 30.18 -9.81
C TRP A 68 29.98 29.10 -10.32
N ARG A 69 29.80 29.07 -11.66
CA ARG A 69 29.06 28.02 -12.36
C ARG A 69 29.78 27.64 -13.65
N PRO A 70 29.87 26.33 -13.96
CA PRO A 70 30.32 25.85 -15.26
C PRO A 70 29.15 25.83 -16.25
N PHE A 71 29.43 26.16 -17.53
CA PHE A 71 28.45 26.14 -18.61
C PHE A 71 28.94 25.34 -19.81
N VAL A 72 28.00 24.83 -20.62
CA VAL A 72 28.26 24.18 -21.90
C VAL A 72 27.12 24.47 -22.86
N HIS A 73 27.45 24.81 -24.10
CA HIS A 73 26.45 25.02 -25.14
C HIS A 73 25.74 23.73 -25.49
N VAL A 74 24.43 23.77 -25.80
CA VAL A 74 23.62 22.56 -26.07
C VAL A 74 24.15 21.75 -27.24
N ARG A 75 24.74 22.39 -28.26
CA ARG A 75 25.36 21.70 -29.41
C ARG A 75 26.66 20.99 -29.01
N ASP A 76 27.53 21.66 -28.28
CA ASP A 76 28.76 21.03 -27.74
C ASP A 76 28.43 19.84 -26.84
N ALA A 77 27.34 19.93 -26.04
CA ALA A 77 26.88 18.81 -25.22
C ALA A 77 26.37 17.63 -26.09
N ALA A 78 25.68 17.92 -27.20
CA ALA A 78 25.24 16.91 -28.16
C ALA A 78 26.42 16.24 -28.86
N ASP A 79 27.40 17.02 -29.33
CA ASP A 79 28.61 16.52 -29.99
C ASP A 79 29.46 15.67 -29.04
N ALA A 80 29.59 16.10 -27.78
CA ALA A 80 30.27 15.29 -26.75
C ALA A 80 29.52 13.98 -26.48
N THR A 81 28.20 13.98 -26.48
CA THR A 81 27.40 12.76 -26.30
C THR A 81 27.60 11.80 -27.46
N ALA A 82 27.55 12.28 -28.69
CA ALA A 82 27.83 11.47 -29.89
C ALA A 82 29.23 10.88 -29.83
N LEU A 83 30.24 11.70 -29.50
CA LEU A 83 31.64 11.25 -29.35
C LEU A 83 31.80 10.15 -28.27
N LEU A 84 31.08 10.25 -27.17
CA LEU A 84 31.11 9.23 -26.11
C LEU A 84 30.44 7.92 -26.53
N VAL A 85 29.35 7.99 -27.33
CA VAL A 85 28.64 6.81 -27.83
C VAL A 85 29.41 6.11 -28.97
N GLU A 86 30.04 6.88 -29.85
CA GLU A 86 30.77 6.38 -31.03
C GLU A 86 32.24 6.13 -30.75
N GLY A 87 32.72 6.58 -29.59
CA GLY A 87 34.14 6.50 -29.21
C GLY A 87 34.61 5.07 -28.94
N PRO A 88 35.93 4.82 -29.08
CA PRO A 88 36.50 3.50 -28.82
C PRO A 88 36.23 3.05 -27.39
N GLY A 89 35.67 1.86 -27.21
CA GLY A 89 35.25 1.33 -25.89
C GLY A 89 36.39 1.39 -24.84
N HIS A 90 37.62 1.11 -25.22
CA HIS A 90 38.78 1.17 -24.30
C HIS A 90 39.10 2.59 -23.76
N LEU A 91 38.54 3.65 -24.35
CA LEU A 91 38.69 5.03 -23.89
C LEU A 91 37.51 5.51 -23.04
N VAL A 92 36.33 4.92 -23.22
CA VAL A 92 35.07 5.45 -22.65
C VAL A 92 34.38 4.50 -21.68
N THR A 93 34.47 3.18 -21.88
CA THR A 93 33.75 2.19 -21.05
C THR A 93 34.20 2.25 -19.60
N GLY A 94 33.19 2.31 -18.69
CA GLY A 94 33.43 2.38 -17.24
C GLY A 94 33.93 3.74 -16.74
N GLU A 95 33.96 4.75 -17.60
CA GLU A 95 34.55 6.05 -17.30
C GLU A 95 33.49 7.14 -17.05
N THR A 96 33.89 8.17 -16.30
CA THR A 96 33.11 9.38 -16.10
C THR A 96 33.82 10.57 -16.70
N PHE A 97 33.11 11.34 -17.54
CA PHE A 97 33.63 12.57 -18.14
C PHE A 97 32.78 13.78 -17.73
N ASN A 98 33.42 14.85 -17.27
CA ASN A 98 32.78 16.16 -17.18
C ASN A 98 32.79 16.81 -18.57
N ILE A 99 31.63 17.29 -19.02
CA ILE A 99 31.45 17.88 -20.35
C ILE A 99 31.23 19.39 -20.23
N GLY A 100 32.11 20.16 -20.86
CA GLY A 100 32.15 21.61 -20.86
C GLY A 100 33.53 22.16 -21.14
N SER A 101 33.77 23.43 -20.83
CA SER A 101 35.05 24.12 -21.03
C SER A 101 35.51 24.82 -19.74
N ASP A 102 36.82 24.73 -19.46
CA ASP A 102 37.41 25.48 -18.34
C ASP A 102 37.19 27.00 -18.48
N LEU A 103 37.10 27.52 -19.73
CA LEU A 103 36.83 28.91 -20.05
C LEU A 103 35.37 29.32 -19.75
N HIS A 104 34.49 28.36 -19.61
CA HIS A 104 33.06 28.60 -19.29
C HIS A 104 32.75 28.43 -17.78
N ASN A 105 33.76 28.35 -16.93
CA ASN A 105 33.58 28.56 -15.50
C ASN A 105 33.54 30.08 -15.25
N VAL A 106 32.36 30.64 -14.98
CA VAL A 106 32.19 32.10 -14.79
C VAL A 106 31.38 32.38 -13.52
N ARG A 107 31.53 33.60 -12.99
CA ARG A 107 30.66 34.10 -11.92
C ARG A 107 29.31 34.54 -12.49
N ILE A 108 28.26 34.36 -11.72
CA ILE A 108 26.91 34.73 -12.16
C ILE A 108 26.84 36.25 -12.44
N ARG A 109 27.57 37.10 -11.71
CA ARG A 109 27.67 38.52 -11.98
C ARG A 109 28.32 38.79 -13.34
N GLU A 110 29.47 38.15 -13.61
CA GLU A 110 30.19 38.30 -14.88
C GLU A 110 29.32 37.87 -16.06
N LEU A 111 28.48 36.81 -15.85
CA LEU A 111 27.51 36.37 -16.83
C LEU A 111 26.42 37.42 -17.10
N ALA A 112 25.87 38.03 -16.04
CA ALA A 112 24.85 39.09 -16.17
C ALA A 112 25.42 40.31 -16.92
N ASP A 113 26.65 40.73 -16.60
CA ASP A 113 27.34 41.81 -17.28
C ASP A 113 27.60 41.49 -18.78
N ARG A 114 27.88 40.20 -19.08
CA ARG A 114 28.06 39.71 -20.46
C ARG A 114 26.74 39.77 -21.24
N VAL A 115 25.63 39.29 -20.66
CA VAL A 115 24.30 39.35 -21.29
C VAL A 115 23.85 40.80 -21.52
N ALA A 116 24.07 41.69 -20.55
CA ALA A 116 23.74 43.11 -20.67
C ALA A 116 24.50 43.83 -21.81
N ARG A 117 25.74 43.43 -22.13
CA ARG A 117 26.47 43.95 -23.29
C ARG A 117 25.80 43.59 -24.63
N HIS A 118 25.16 42.39 -24.73
CA HIS A 118 24.42 41.96 -25.93
C HIS A 118 23.02 42.60 -26.01
N LEU A 119 22.52 43.13 -24.90
CA LEU A 119 21.17 43.74 -24.79
C LEU A 119 21.28 45.12 -24.11
N PRO A 120 21.75 46.15 -24.85
CA PRO A 120 21.93 47.49 -24.27
C PRO A 120 20.64 48.05 -23.65
N GLY A 121 20.76 48.77 -22.53
CA GLY A 121 19.61 49.30 -21.79
C GLY A 121 19.08 48.35 -20.70
N THR A 122 19.66 47.15 -20.56
CA THR A 122 19.27 46.21 -19.51
C THR A 122 19.82 46.63 -18.15
N ALA A 123 18.94 46.81 -17.15
CA ALA A 123 19.31 47.02 -15.76
C ALA A 123 19.71 45.71 -15.06
N ILE A 124 20.78 45.74 -14.28
CA ILE A 124 21.19 44.58 -13.45
C ILE A 124 20.88 44.89 -11.99
N GLU A 125 19.91 44.12 -11.43
CA GLU A 125 19.51 44.21 -10.04
C GLU A 125 20.15 43.06 -9.24
N THR A 126 20.81 43.33 -8.14
CA THR A 126 21.45 42.33 -7.29
C THR A 126 20.68 42.15 -5.98
N LEU A 127 20.15 40.98 -5.75
CA LEU A 127 19.48 40.62 -4.50
C LEU A 127 20.46 39.84 -3.60
N LYS A 128 20.39 40.14 -2.29
CA LYS A 128 21.22 39.47 -1.29
C LYS A 128 20.55 38.22 -0.70
N ASP A 129 19.34 37.90 -1.14
CA ASP A 129 18.64 36.66 -0.80
C ASP A 129 19.47 35.44 -1.28
N ASP A 130 19.61 34.44 -0.45
CA ASP A 130 20.61 33.39 -0.65
C ASP A 130 19.98 31.99 -0.67
N ASP A 131 19.14 31.74 -1.67
CA ASP A 131 18.54 30.42 -1.88
C ASP A 131 19.51 29.41 -2.53
N ASP A 132 20.59 29.85 -3.21
CA ASP A 132 21.55 28.98 -3.89
C ASP A 132 23.00 29.20 -3.46
N GLN A 133 23.38 28.58 -2.34
CA GLN A 133 24.73 28.64 -1.76
C GLN A 133 25.79 27.81 -2.54
N ARG A 134 25.44 27.14 -3.62
CA ARG A 134 26.39 26.34 -4.39
C ARG A 134 27.43 27.25 -5.04
N ASN A 135 28.70 26.98 -4.80
CA ASN A 135 29.83 27.71 -5.38
C ASN A 135 30.91 26.69 -5.78
N TYR A 136 31.05 26.44 -7.07
CA TYR A 136 31.98 25.41 -7.55
C TYR A 136 32.44 25.67 -9.00
N ARG A 137 33.66 25.18 -9.30
CA ARG A 137 34.23 25.08 -10.64
C ARG A 137 34.39 23.62 -11.01
N VAL A 138 34.34 23.32 -12.29
CA VAL A 138 34.56 21.97 -12.83
C VAL A 138 35.75 21.99 -13.76
N GLN A 139 36.57 20.94 -13.69
CA GLN A 139 37.69 20.71 -14.63
C GLN A 139 37.24 19.78 -15.77
N PHE A 140 37.61 20.14 -16.98
CA PHE A 140 37.22 19.45 -18.21
C PHE A 140 38.43 18.84 -18.93
N GLY A 141 39.61 18.81 -18.30
CA GLY A 141 40.86 18.31 -18.87
C GLY A 141 40.81 16.85 -19.29
N LYS A 142 39.99 16.01 -18.61
CA LYS A 142 39.88 14.58 -18.92
C LYS A 142 39.26 14.32 -20.30
N VAL A 143 38.12 14.97 -20.62
CA VAL A 143 37.46 14.81 -21.92
C VAL A 143 38.33 15.33 -23.05
N ARG A 144 39.03 16.47 -22.82
CA ARG A 144 39.97 17.02 -23.78
C ARG A 144 41.17 16.12 -24.00
N GLY A 145 41.80 15.62 -22.94
CA GLY A 145 43.00 14.80 -23.03
C GLY A 145 42.78 13.40 -23.57
N ARG A 146 41.67 12.75 -23.26
CA ARG A 146 41.39 11.38 -23.72
C ARG A 146 40.64 11.32 -25.06
N LEU A 147 39.73 12.26 -25.32
CA LEU A 147 38.85 12.22 -26.50
C LEU A 147 39.08 13.37 -27.47
N ASN A 148 40.05 14.24 -27.18
CA ASN A 148 40.36 15.43 -27.95
C ASN A 148 39.13 16.35 -28.17
N PHE A 149 38.18 16.30 -27.22
CA PHE A 149 36.96 17.10 -27.28
C PHE A 149 37.23 18.52 -26.80
N ILE A 150 36.84 19.49 -27.63
CA ILE A 150 36.93 20.94 -27.35
C ILE A 150 35.57 21.56 -27.69
N CYS A 151 35.01 22.33 -26.75
CA CYS A 151 33.80 23.11 -27.02
C CYS A 151 34.05 24.13 -28.14
N GLN A 152 33.19 24.16 -29.12
CA GLN A 152 33.25 25.04 -30.29
C GLN A 152 32.51 26.36 -30.10
N TRP A 153 31.49 26.36 -29.21
CA TRP A 153 30.64 27.51 -28.98
C TRP A 153 31.14 28.37 -27.80
N SER A 154 31.35 29.65 -28.04
CA SER A 154 31.59 30.62 -26.97
C SER A 154 30.26 30.99 -26.27
N MET A 155 30.37 31.57 -25.07
CA MET A 155 29.20 32.09 -24.35
C MET A 155 28.52 33.22 -25.10
N ASP A 156 29.29 34.09 -25.76
CA ASP A 156 28.77 35.23 -26.49
C ASP A 156 27.95 34.79 -27.71
N GLU A 157 28.42 33.79 -28.45
CA GLU A 157 27.66 33.17 -29.58
C GLU A 157 26.37 32.53 -29.10
N GLY A 158 26.39 31.80 -27.97
CA GLY A 158 25.17 31.21 -27.41
C GLY A 158 24.18 32.22 -26.85
N ILE A 159 24.64 33.30 -26.24
CA ILE A 159 23.80 34.43 -25.80
C ILE A 159 23.10 35.06 -27.02
N GLU A 160 23.86 35.30 -28.09
CA GLU A 160 23.34 35.88 -29.32
C GLU A 160 22.37 34.93 -30.04
N GLU A 161 22.64 33.62 -30.02
CA GLU A 161 21.74 32.60 -30.55
C GLU A 161 20.38 32.60 -29.83
N VAL A 162 20.37 32.63 -28.49
CA VAL A 162 19.15 32.70 -27.68
C VAL A 162 18.38 34.00 -27.91
N ARG A 163 19.09 35.14 -28.03
CA ARG A 163 18.51 36.43 -28.34
C ARG A 163 17.77 36.39 -29.69
N ARG A 164 18.44 35.98 -30.75
CA ARG A 164 17.86 35.84 -32.10
C ARG A 164 16.68 34.87 -32.13
N GLY A 165 16.83 33.75 -31.42
CA GLY A 165 15.74 32.78 -31.33
C GLY A 165 14.47 33.37 -30.70
N LEU A 166 14.61 34.18 -29.65
CA LEU A 166 13.48 34.86 -29.00
C LEU A 166 12.90 35.98 -29.84
N GLU A 167 13.74 36.72 -30.58
CA GLU A 167 13.29 37.77 -31.50
C GLU A 167 12.54 37.20 -32.71
N SER A 168 12.98 36.05 -33.23
CA SER A 168 12.34 35.35 -34.35
C SER A 168 11.07 34.60 -33.93
N ASN A 169 10.81 34.43 -32.65
CA ASN A 169 9.62 33.79 -32.09
C ASN A 169 8.93 34.69 -31.06
N PRO A 170 8.31 35.80 -31.49
CA PRO A 170 7.71 36.80 -30.60
C PRO A 170 6.57 36.23 -29.72
N ASP A 171 5.85 35.22 -30.26
CA ASP A 171 4.74 34.55 -29.56
C ASP A 171 5.21 33.53 -28.48
N LEU A 172 6.50 33.24 -28.44
CA LEU A 172 7.05 32.37 -27.39
C LEU A 172 6.98 33.08 -26.02
N ALA A 173 6.25 32.50 -25.09
CA ALA A 173 6.11 32.99 -23.72
C ALA A 173 7.20 32.39 -22.81
N PRO A 174 8.39 33.02 -22.64
CA PRO A 174 9.53 32.43 -21.95
C PRO A 174 9.27 32.15 -20.46
N PHE A 175 8.27 32.81 -19.88
CA PHE A 175 7.93 32.69 -18.46
C PHE A 175 6.76 31.75 -18.18
N ASP A 176 6.23 31.09 -19.21
CA ASP A 176 5.23 30.03 -19.08
C ASP A 176 5.83 28.81 -18.38
N GLU A 177 5.05 28.18 -17.50
CA GLU A 177 5.44 26.99 -16.71
C GLU A 177 6.00 25.84 -17.54
N GLN A 178 5.54 25.68 -18.80
CA GLN A 178 6.05 24.65 -19.72
C GLN A 178 7.56 24.70 -19.95
N HIS A 179 8.19 25.86 -19.71
CA HIS A 179 9.63 26.11 -19.86
C HIS A 179 10.41 25.91 -18.55
N PHE A 180 9.72 25.59 -17.44
CA PHE A 180 10.30 25.39 -16.12
C PHE A 180 10.01 23.94 -15.65
N ASN A 181 10.98 23.05 -15.84
CA ASN A 181 10.77 21.62 -15.55
C ASN A 181 10.22 21.34 -14.14
N VAL A 182 10.72 22.05 -13.13
CA VAL A 182 10.27 21.83 -11.74
C VAL A 182 8.85 22.37 -11.52
N ALA A 183 8.52 23.55 -12.05
CA ALA A 183 7.19 24.13 -11.94
C ALA A 183 6.17 23.24 -12.66
N LYS A 184 6.43 22.91 -13.93
CA LYS A 184 5.57 22.02 -14.72
C LYS A 184 5.37 20.66 -14.05
N MET A 185 6.43 20.03 -13.50
CA MET A 185 6.31 18.76 -12.81
C MET A 185 5.47 18.88 -11.53
N LYS A 186 5.61 19.98 -10.77
CA LYS A 186 4.76 20.23 -9.59
C LYS A 186 3.30 20.35 -9.98
N THR A 187 2.99 21.11 -11.05
CA THR A 187 1.62 21.25 -11.57
C THR A 187 1.08 19.91 -12.03
N LEU A 188 1.82 19.14 -12.84
CA LEU A 188 1.38 17.82 -13.31
C LEU A 188 1.14 16.83 -12.18
N LEU A 189 2.00 16.83 -11.15
CA LEU A 189 1.81 15.99 -9.97
C LEU A 189 0.67 16.48 -9.06
N ALA A 190 0.36 17.77 -9.04
CA ALA A 190 -0.75 18.32 -8.27
C ALA A 190 -2.10 18.15 -8.98
N THR A 191 -2.14 18.09 -10.32
CA THR A 191 -3.35 17.94 -11.13
C THR A 191 -3.77 16.48 -11.19
N PRO A 192 -5.05 16.11 -10.95
CA PRO A 192 -5.55 14.75 -11.12
C PRO A 192 -5.33 14.21 -12.53
N VAL A 193 -5.17 12.88 -12.66
CA VAL A 193 -4.90 12.23 -13.96
C VAL A 193 -6.04 12.42 -14.96
N ASP A 194 -7.30 12.44 -14.50
CA ASP A 194 -8.47 12.71 -15.35
C ASP A 194 -8.53 14.15 -15.87
N GLU A 195 -7.76 15.05 -15.27
CA GLU A 195 -7.60 16.46 -15.69
C GLU A 195 -6.26 16.72 -16.42
N GLY A 196 -5.57 15.66 -16.85
CA GLY A 196 -4.32 15.75 -17.60
C GLY A 196 -3.05 15.78 -16.76
N GLY A 197 -3.13 15.45 -15.45
CA GLY A 197 -1.98 15.28 -14.57
C GLY A 197 -1.26 13.95 -14.74
N GLU A 198 -0.15 13.79 -14.05
CA GLU A 198 0.62 12.54 -14.00
C GLU A 198 0.29 11.75 -12.74
N PRO A 199 0.29 10.39 -12.79
CA PRO A 199 0.08 9.57 -11.62
C PRO A 199 1.13 9.82 -10.53
N VAL A 200 0.70 9.88 -9.28
CA VAL A 200 1.59 10.07 -8.12
C VAL A 200 2.55 8.89 -7.98
N ALA A 201 2.03 7.67 -8.04
CA ALA A 201 2.87 6.49 -7.97
C ALA A 201 3.29 6.03 -9.37
N ALA A 202 4.61 5.85 -9.58
CA ALA A 202 5.15 5.39 -10.87
C ALA A 202 4.76 3.94 -11.20
N ARG A 203 4.41 3.14 -10.18
CA ARG A 203 3.94 1.76 -10.29
C ARG A 203 2.73 1.56 -9.40
N PHE A 204 1.86 0.64 -9.80
CA PHE A 204 0.67 0.31 -9.04
C PHE A 204 1.01 -0.21 -7.63
N ILE A 205 0.45 0.42 -6.60
CA ILE A 205 0.55 0.02 -5.20
C ILE A 205 -0.72 -0.77 -4.86
N PRO A 206 -0.64 -2.09 -4.69
CA PRO A 206 -1.81 -2.91 -4.41
C PRO A 206 -2.34 -2.67 -3.00
N LEU A 207 -3.66 -2.82 -2.81
CA LEU A 207 -4.31 -2.75 -1.52
C LEU A 207 -3.72 -3.73 -0.51
N SER A 208 -3.44 -4.95 -0.96
CA SER A 208 -2.88 -6.03 -0.17
C SER A 208 -1.96 -6.91 -1.02
N ARG A 209 -0.97 -7.50 -0.38
CA ARG A 209 -0.05 -8.46 -0.99
C ARG A 209 0.43 -9.44 0.07
N PRO A 210 0.36 -10.77 -0.19
CA PRO A 210 0.92 -11.76 0.71
C PRO A 210 2.45 -11.63 0.79
N SER A 211 3.00 -11.81 1.98
CA SER A 211 4.45 -11.77 2.21
C SER A 211 5.00 -13.20 2.15
N ILE A 212 5.42 -13.61 0.98
CA ILE A 212 6.00 -14.93 0.69
C ILE A 212 7.50 -14.76 0.44
N GLY A 213 8.30 -15.68 0.98
CA GLY A 213 9.75 -15.74 0.82
C GLY A 213 10.25 -17.19 0.80
N GLU A 214 11.57 -17.34 0.87
CA GLU A 214 12.24 -18.65 0.79
C GLU A 214 11.73 -19.65 1.83
N GLU A 215 11.38 -19.20 3.05
CA GLU A 215 10.91 -20.07 4.12
C GLU A 215 9.56 -20.73 3.79
N GLU A 216 8.64 -20.00 3.14
CA GLU A 216 7.38 -20.57 2.67
C GLU A 216 7.60 -21.50 1.47
N GLU A 217 8.47 -21.11 0.54
CA GLU A 217 8.81 -21.92 -0.64
C GLU A 217 9.41 -23.26 -0.22
N GLU A 218 10.40 -23.25 0.69
CA GLU A 218 11.01 -24.48 1.23
C GLU A 218 10.00 -25.34 1.97
N ALA A 219 9.17 -24.76 2.87
CA ALA A 219 8.17 -25.50 3.62
C ALA A 219 7.15 -26.19 2.71
N VAL A 220 6.71 -25.52 1.65
CA VAL A 220 5.78 -26.08 0.64
C VAL A 220 6.47 -27.17 -0.17
N LEU A 221 7.70 -26.96 -0.63
CA LEU A 221 8.46 -27.96 -1.38
C LEU A 221 8.72 -29.23 -0.56
N ASP A 222 9.05 -29.07 0.73
CA ASP A 222 9.28 -30.22 1.62
C ASP A 222 8.00 -31.00 1.87
N ALA A 223 6.85 -30.31 2.03
CA ALA A 223 5.56 -30.98 2.11
C ALA A 223 5.24 -31.76 0.83
N LEU A 224 5.50 -31.20 -0.34
CA LEU A 224 5.32 -31.88 -1.63
C LEU A 224 6.25 -33.09 -1.78
N ARG A 225 7.54 -32.95 -1.45
CA ARG A 225 8.55 -34.02 -1.52
C ARG A 225 8.28 -35.16 -0.54
N SER A 226 7.63 -34.86 0.58
CA SER A 226 7.22 -35.89 1.56
C SER A 226 6.24 -36.91 0.98
N GLY A 227 5.54 -36.54 -0.12
CA GLY A 227 4.45 -37.33 -0.72
C GLY A 227 3.15 -37.30 0.10
N TRP A 228 3.10 -36.59 1.23
CA TRP A 228 1.91 -36.50 2.07
C TRP A 228 1.24 -35.14 1.93
N LEU A 229 0.19 -35.06 1.11
CA LEU A 229 -0.42 -33.79 0.69
C LEU A 229 -1.72 -33.44 1.44
N THR A 230 -2.45 -34.45 1.92
CA THR A 230 -3.69 -34.28 2.70
C THR A 230 -3.37 -34.04 4.18
N SER A 231 -4.39 -34.03 5.05
CA SER A 231 -4.18 -33.84 6.51
C SER A 231 -3.10 -34.75 7.07
N GLY A 232 -2.12 -34.19 7.77
CA GLY A 232 -0.94 -34.91 8.23
C GLY A 232 -0.12 -34.12 9.27
N PRO A 233 1.17 -34.43 9.43
CA PRO A 233 2.00 -33.87 10.50
C PRO A 233 2.08 -32.35 10.53
N GLN A 234 2.10 -31.71 9.36
CA GLN A 234 2.17 -30.24 9.29
C GLN A 234 0.89 -29.58 9.81
N VAL A 235 -0.27 -30.20 9.62
CA VAL A 235 -1.54 -29.71 10.20
C VAL A 235 -1.45 -29.69 11.72
N GLY A 236 -1.02 -30.79 12.36
CA GLY A 236 -0.84 -30.84 13.80
C GLY A 236 0.22 -29.86 14.32
N ALA A 237 1.30 -29.62 13.55
CA ALA A 237 2.31 -28.64 13.89
C ALA A 237 1.75 -27.20 13.82
N PHE A 238 0.99 -26.89 12.77
CA PHE A 238 0.34 -25.60 12.60
C PHE A 238 -0.70 -25.33 13.68
N GLU A 239 -1.56 -26.31 13.99
CA GLU A 239 -2.55 -26.19 15.07
C GLU A 239 -1.92 -25.90 16.42
N ARG A 240 -0.85 -26.62 16.80
CA ARG A 240 -0.13 -26.38 18.07
C ARG A 240 0.48 -24.99 18.12
N LEU A 241 1.23 -24.61 17.09
CA LEU A 241 1.87 -23.30 17.04
C LEU A 241 0.84 -22.16 17.03
N PHE A 242 -0.30 -22.36 16.36
CA PHE A 242 -1.39 -21.38 16.36
C PHE A 242 -2.05 -21.27 17.74
N ALA A 243 -2.35 -22.39 18.39
CA ALA A 243 -2.91 -22.43 19.75
C ALA A 243 -1.99 -21.69 20.74
N GLU A 244 -0.68 -21.92 20.66
CA GLU A 244 0.33 -21.20 21.46
C GLU A 244 0.31 -19.69 21.15
N THR A 245 0.24 -19.32 19.87
CA THR A 245 0.27 -17.91 19.42
C THR A 245 -0.92 -17.11 19.94
N VAL A 246 -2.11 -17.70 19.99
CA VAL A 246 -3.34 -17.03 20.45
C VAL A 246 -3.75 -17.41 21.88
N HIS A 247 -2.91 -18.17 22.60
CA HIS A 247 -3.13 -18.64 23.97
C HIS A 247 -4.45 -19.43 24.14
N SER A 248 -4.81 -20.26 23.16
CA SER A 248 -5.98 -21.12 23.21
C SER A 248 -5.60 -22.56 23.61
N PRO A 249 -6.42 -23.28 24.41
CA PRO A 249 -6.20 -24.70 24.70
C PRO A 249 -6.26 -25.60 23.45
N HIS A 250 -7.15 -25.30 22.51
CA HIS A 250 -7.38 -26.10 21.31
C HIS A 250 -7.44 -25.23 20.06
N ALA A 251 -6.87 -25.75 18.95
CA ALA A 251 -6.99 -25.19 17.63
C ALA A 251 -7.26 -26.31 16.61
N ILE A 252 -8.20 -26.10 15.71
CA ILE A 252 -8.62 -27.08 14.70
C ILE A 252 -8.47 -26.44 13.31
N GLY A 253 -7.55 -26.97 12.50
CA GLY A 253 -7.30 -26.48 11.14
C GLY A 253 -8.35 -26.97 10.15
N VAL A 254 -8.91 -26.05 9.38
CA VAL A 254 -9.94 -26.31 8.37
C VAL A 254 -9.61 -25.62 7.05
N VAL A 255 -10.29 -26.03 5.97
CA VAL A 255 -9.98 -25.57 4.59
C VAL A 255 -10.15 -24.08 4.36
N ASN A 256 -11.00 -23.38 5.13
CA ASN A 256 -11.18 -21.91 5.11
C ASN A 256 -12.02 -21.46 6.32
N CYS A 257 -12.12 -20.14 6.54
CA CYS A 257 -12.92 -19.58 7.63
C CYS A 257 -14.43 -19.86 7.46
N THR A 258 -14.93 -19.93 6.25
CA THR A 258 -16.34 -20.31 5.99
C THR A 258 -16.65 -21.68 6.58
N ALA A 259 -15.76 -22.65 6.40
CA ALA A 259 -15.87 -23.97 7.02
C ALA A 259 -15.76 -23.90 8.55
N ALA A 260 -14.92 -23.00 9.09
CA ALA A 260 -14.81 -22.79 10.53
C ALA A 260 -16.13 -22.28 11.14
N LEU A 261 -16.72 -21.23 10.55
CA LEU A 261 -17.99 -20.68 10.97
C LEU A 261 -19.12 -21.72 10.86
N HIS A 262 -19.20 -22.43 9.74
CA HIS A 262 -20.20 -23.48 9.52
C HIS A 262 -20.09 -24.59 10.56
N LEU A 263 -18.90 -25.14 10.79
CA LEU A 263 -18.70 -26.18 11.80
C LEU A 263 -19.04 -25.71 13.22
N SER A 264 -18.77 -24.46 13.56
CA SER A 264 -19.15 -23.86 14.84
C SER A 264 -20.67 -23.77 15.00
N LEU A 265 -21.39 -23.43 13.95
CA LEU A 265 -22.87 -23.44 13.93
C LEU A 265 -23.42 -24.89 14.09
N VAL A 266 -22.84 -25.85 13.35
CA VAL A 266 -23.19 -27.28 13.48
C VAL A 266 -22.95 -27.79 14.90
N GLN A 267 -21.81 -27.42 15.51
CA GLN A 267 -21.44 -27.80 16.88
C GLN A 267 -22.45 -27.30 17.91
N LEU A 268 -22.97 -26.07 17.72
CA LEU A 268 -23.98 -25.46 18.58
C LEU A 268 -25.42 -25.94 18.27
N GLY A 269 -25.59 -26.79 17.25
CA GLY A 269 -26.90 -27.32 16.86
C GLY A 269 -27.84 -26.27 16.28
N VAL A 270 -27.29 -25.28 15.57
CA VAL A 270 -28.09 -24.29 14.83
C VAL A 270 -28.78 -24.98 13.67
N GLY A 271 -30.05 -24.67 13.41
CA GLY A 271 -30.84 -25.29 12.36
C GLY A 271 -32.11 -24.51 11.97
N PRO A 272 -33.00 -25.15 11.19
CA PRO A 272 -34.24 -24.53 10.77
C PRO A 272 -35.10 -24.03 11.94
N GLY A 273 -35.53 -22.79 11.88
CA GLY A 273 -36.33 -22.12 12.94
C GLY A 273 -35.52 -21.28 13.91
N ASP A 274 -34.19 -21.50 13.98
CA ASP A 274 -33.29 -20.70 14.80
C ASP A 274 -32.95 -19.37 14.14
N GLU A 275 -32.47 -18.43 14.96
CA GLU A 275 -31.94 -17.13 14.53
C GLU A 275 -30.49 -16.97 15.06
N VAL A 276 -29.61 -16.39 14.23
CA VAL A 276 -28.26 -16.00 14.65
C VAL A 276 -28.07 -14.50 14.43
N ILE A 277 -27.67 -13.81 15.50
CA ILE A 277 -27.44 -12.36 15.49
C ILE A 277 -26.03 -12.08 14.98
N MET A 278 -25.88 -11.11 14.05
CA MET A 278 -24.61 -10.67 13.51
C MET A 278 -24.65 -9.23 12.99
N PRO A 279 -23.49 -8.54 12.82
CA PRO A 279 -23.46 -7.25 12.15
C PRO A 279 -23.60 -7.40 10.62
N PRO A 280 -24.13 -6.40 9.91
CA PRO A 280 -24.27 -6.47 8.45
C PRO A 280 -22.97 -6.13 7.70
N ILE A 281 -22.03 -5.39 8.33
CA ILE A 281 -20.73 -5.04 7.72
C ILE A 281 -19.75 -6.20 7.91
N THR A 282 -19.76 -7.13 6.97
CA THR A 282 -18.91 -8.32 6.96
C THR A 282 -18.85 -8.95 5.57
N TRP A 283 -17.99 -9.93 5.42
CA TRP A 283 -17.95 -10.77 4.21
C TRP A 283 -19.18 -11.70 4.14
N ALA A 284 -19.64 -11.97 2.93
CA ALA A 284 -20.86 -12.74 2.70
C ALA A 284 -20.88 -14.13 3.37
N SER A 285 -19.74 -14.78 3.59
CA SER A 285 -19.69 -16.10 4.22
C SER A 285 -20.23 -16.13 5.63
N THR A 286 -20.10 -15.03 6.42
CA THR A 286 -20.62 -14.95 7.79
C THR A 286 -22.14 -15.16 7.79
N GLY A 287 -22.87 -14.44 6.92
CA GLY A 287 -24.33 -14.61 6.79
C GLY A 287 -24.72 -15.88 6.05
N ASN A 288 -24.01 -16.21 4.96
CA ASN A 288 -24.35 -17.38 4.15
C ASN A 288 -24.26 -18.70 4.94
N THR A 289 -23.31 -18.84 5.87
CA THR A 289 -23.21 -20.05 6.70
C THR A 289 -24.44 -20.24 7.58
N ILE A 290 -25.02 -19.18 8.10
CA ILE A 290 -26.28 -19.21 8.87
C ILE A 290 -27.43 -19.67 7.99
N LEU A 291 -27.57 -19.06 6.82
CA LEU A 291 -28.64 -19.40 5.86
C LEU A 291 -28.53 -20.84 5.37
N ASN A 292 -27.30 -21.34 5.14
CA ASN A 292 -27.05 -22.73 4.74
C ASN A 292 -27.42 -23.75 5.83
N MET A 293 -27.51 -23.35 7.10
CA MET A 293 -28.06 -24.16 8.19
C MET A 293 -29.59 -24.18 8.20
N GLY A 294 -30.26 -23.42 7.32
CA GLY A 294 -31.72 -23.22 7.36
C GLY A 294 -32.18 -22.26 8.45
N ALA A 295 -31.25 -21.64 9.16
CA ALA A 295 -31.51 -20.63 10.18
C ALA A 295 -31.68 -19.24 9.55
N LYS A 296 -32.20 -18.28 10.33
CA LYS A 296 -32.35 -16.88 9.90
C LYS A 296 -31.22 -16.02 10.43
N VAL A 297 -30.76 -15.10 9.61
CA VAL A 297 -29.88 -14.01 10.03
C VAL A 297 -30.73 -12.91 10.69
N ARG A 298 -30.32 -12.46 11.87
CA ARG A 298 -30.83 -11.26 12.51
C ARG A 298 -29.71 -10.23 12.60
N PHE A 299 -29.82 -9.16 11.82
CA PHE A 299 -28.81 -8.10 11.85
C PHE A 299 -29.01 -7.18 13.06
N VAL A 300 -27.89 -6.75 13.63
CA VAL A 300 -27.77 -5.66 14.60
C VAL A 300 -26.82 -4.63 14.02
N ASP A 301 -27.18 -3.35 14.07
CA ASP A 301 -26.41 -2.27 13.49
C ASP A 301 -25.02 -2.17 14.13
N VAL A 302 -24.13 -1.43 13.48
CA VAL A 302 -22.74 -1.30 13.89
C VAL A 302 -22.48 -0.02 14.68
N GLU A 303 -21.39 0.00 15.43
CA GLU A 303 -20.85 1.21 16.01
C GLU A 303 -20.24 2.09 14.91
N PRO A 304 -20.44 3.42 14.95
CA PRO A 304 -20.05 4.31 13.85
C PRO A 304 -18.53 4.46 13.68
N ASP A 305 -17.75 4.22 14.73
CA ASP A 305 -16.29 4.43 14.76
C ASP A 305 -15.48 3.15 14.53
N THR A 306 -15.97 2.00 15.01
CA THR A 306 -15.29 0.70 14.89
C THR A 306 -15.85 -0.17 13.77
N LEU A 307 -17.08 0.07 13.33
CA LEU A 307 -17.87 -0.76 12.41
C LEU A 307 -18.15 -2.18 12.96
N ASN A 308 -17.92 -2.41 14.24
CA ASN A 308 -18.22 -3.64 14.95
C ASN A 308 -19.69 -3.67 15.36
N LEU A 309 -20.22 -4.86 15.68
CA LEU A 309 -21.57 -5.03 16.23
C LEU A 309 -21.75 -4.10 17.43
N ASN A 310 -22.83 -3.28 17.43
CA ASN A 310 -23.14 -2.36 18.50
C ASN A 310 -23.73 -3.11 19.71
N PRO A 311 -23.02 -3.20 20.85
CA PRO A 311 -23.47 -3.94 22.01
C PRO A 311 -24.69 -3.31 22.72
N ASP A 312 -24.96 -2.00 22.49
CA ASP A 312 -26.14 -1.33 23.05
C ASP A 312 -27.45 -1.82 22.42
N LEU A 313 -27.39 -2.30 21.20
CA LEU A 313 -28.55 -2.79 20.45
C LEU A 313 -28.74 -4.32 20.59
N LEU A 314 -27.75 -5.02 21.14
CA LEU A 314 -27.74 -6.48 21.15
C LEU A 314 -28.86 -7.07 22.01
N GLU A 315 -29.10 -6.54 23.21
CA GLU A 315 -30.07 -7.10 24.14
C GLU A 315 -31.50 -7.09 23.58
N ALA A 316 -31.88 -5.99 22.92
CA ALA A 316 -33.18 -5.85 22.27
C ALA A 316 -33.35 -6.79 21.05
N ALA A 317 -32.27 -7.27 20.48
CA ALA A 317 -32.28 -8.19 19.35
C ALA A 317 -32.43 -9.68 19.77
N ILE A 318 -32.11 -10.03 21.02
CA ILE A 318 -32.22 -11.41 21.51
C ILE A 318 -33.68 -11.77 21.74
N GLY A 319 -34.10 -12.88 21.14
CA GLY A 319 -35.44 -13.45 21.29
C GLY A 319 -35.41 -14.96 21.57
N GLU A 320 -36.58 -15.57 21.73
CA GLU A 320 -36.70 -17.01 22.02
C GLU A 320 -36.04 -17.93 21.00
N ARG A 321 -35.92 -17.48 19.73
CA ARG A 321 -35.30 -18.21 18.65
C ARG A 321 -33.81 -17.93 18.51
N THR A 322 -33.24 -17.02 19.26
CA THR A 322 -31.82 -16.69 19.17
C THR A 322 -30.96 -17.83 19.67
N LYS A 323 -30.22 -18.46 18.74
CA LYS A 323 -29.39 -19.64 19.01
C LYS A 323 -27.93 -19.29 19.23
N ALA A 324 -27.42 -18.22 18.60
CA ALA A 324 -26.05 -17.73 18.76
C ALA A 324 -25.96 -16.23 18.47
N VAL A 325 -24.91 -15.60 18.98
CA VAL A 325 -24.44 -14.27 18.55
C VAL A 325 -23.11 -14.45 17.83
N MET A 326 -22.96 -13.84 16.65
CA MET A 326 -21.77 -13.94 15.82
C MET A 326 -21.19 -12.54 15.55
N PRO A 327 -20.45 -11.93 16.51
CA PRO A 327 -19.74 -10.68 16.28
C PRO A 327 -18.59 -10.88 15.29
N VAL A 328 -18.27 -9.81 14.55
CA VAL A 328 -17.15 -9.78 13.59
C VAL A 328 -16.14 -8.74 14.04
N HIS A 329 -14.90 -9.11 14.22
CA HIS A 329 -13.81 -8.21 14.58
C HIS A 329 -13.33 -7.43 13.37
N MET A 330 -14.08 -6.39 13.00
CA MET A 330 -13.92 -5.67 11.73
C MET A 330 -12.54 -5.01 11.60
N ALA A 331 -11.92 -5.15 10.44
CA ALA A 331 -10.58 -4.63 10.11
C ALA A 331 -9.44 -5.12 11.04
N GLY A 332 -9.76 -5.96 12.03
CA GLY A 332 -8.84 -6.40 13.07
C GLY A 332 -8.94 -5.61 14.38
N HIS A 333 -9.97 -4.76 14.52
CA HIS A 333 -10.36 -4.15 15.80
C HIS A 333 -11.28 -5.11 16.55
N PRO A 334 -10.91 -5.60 17.74
CA PRO A 334 -11.80 -6.44 18.55
C PRO A 334 -13.13 -5.74 18.87
N CYS A 335 -14.22 -6.50 18.83
CA CYS A 335 -15.50 -6.05 19.39
C CYS A 335 -15.38 -5.80 20.89
N ASP A 336 -16.31 -5.06 21.49
CA ASP A 336 -16.48 -4.95 22.95
C ASP A 336 -17.01 -6.28 23.52
N MET A 337 -16.08 -7.26 23.61
CA MET A 337 -16.42 -8.62 24.00
C MET A 337 -16.91 -8.73 25.46
N GLU A 338 -16.52 -7.80 26.32
CA GLU A 338 -17.02 -7.79 27.70
C GLU A 338 -18.54 -7.53 27.73
N ARG A 339 -18.99 -6.49 26.99
CA ARG A 339 -20.42 -6.14 26.91
C ARG A 339 -21.21 -7.18 26.13
N ILE A 340 -20.70 -7.64 25.00
CA ILE A 340 -21.36 -8.70 24.20
C ILE A 340 -21.52 -9.97 25.02
N ASN A 341 -20.46 -10.45 25.68
CA ASN A 341 -20.50 -11.65 26.50
C ASN A 341 -21.37 -11.48 27.75
N ALA A 342 -21.44 -10.29 28.33
CA ALA A 342 -22.33 -10.02 29.46
C ALA A 342 -23.81 -10.16 29.05
N VAL A 343 -24.20 -9.59 27.91
CA VAL A 343 -25.55 -9.73 27.36
C VAL A 343 -25.83 -11.20 27.01
N ALA A 344 -24.97 -11.84 26.22
CA ALA A 344 -25.15 -13.22 25.77
C ALA A 344 -25.29 -14.21 26.95
N ARG A 345 -24.48 -14.07 28.01
CA ARG A 345 -24.58 -14.90 29.22
C ARG A 345 -25.90 -14.72 29.97
N ARG A 346 -26.43 -13.48 30.09
CA ARG A 346 -27.72 -13.25 30.75
C ARG A 346 -28.85 -14.01 30.07
N HIS A 347 -28.76 -14.19 28.77
CA HIS A 347 -29.79 -14.88 27.97
C HIS A 347 -29.43 -16.35 27.66
N GLY A 348 -28.30 -16.86 28.14
CA GLY A 348 -27.86 -18.24 27.87
C GLY A 348 -27.52 -18.53 26.41
N VAL A 349 -27.16 -17.48 25.63
CA VAL A 349 -26.88 -17.57 24.20
C VAL A 349 -25.36 -17.67 23.99
N PRO A 350 -24.84 -18.70 23.27
CA PRO A 350 -23.42 -18.82 22.97
C PRO A 350 -22.95 -17.77 21.95
N VAL A 351 -21.63 -17.49 21.98
CA VAL A 351 -20.97 -16.58 21.04
C VAL A 351 -20.03 -17.34 20.11
N ILE A 352 -20.06 -17.03 18.82
CA ILE A 352 -19.10 -17.45 17.80
C ILE A 352 -18.40 -16.19 17.30
N GLU A 353 -17.09 -16.04 17.52
CA GLU A 353 -16.34 -14.88 17.07
C GLU A 353 -15.85 -15.10 15.62
N ASP A 354 -16.30 -14.25 14.68
CA ASP A 354 -15.66 -14.16 13.36
C ASP A 354 -14.40 -13.29 13.47
N ALA A 355 -13.27 -13.97 13.61
CA ALA A 355 -11.95 -13.38 13.78
C ALA A 355 -11.13 -13.40 12.47
N ALA A 356 -11.80 -13.47 11.30
CA ALA A 356 -11.12 -13.53 10.01
C ALA A 356 -10.13 -12.37 9.75
N HIS A 357 -10.27 -11.25 10.48
CA HIS A 357 -9.38 -10.08 10.42
C HIS A 357 -8.50 -9.90 11.66
N ALA A 358 -8.67 -10.72 12.70
CA ALA A 358 -8.25 -10.37 14.05
C ALA A 358 -7.07 -11.18 14.60
N LEU A 359 -6.35 -11.94 13.76
CA LEU A 359 -5.12 -12.59 14.25
C LEU A 359 -4.11 -11.53 14.71
N GLY A 360 -3.74 -11.62 15.99
CA GLY A 360 -2.85 -10.68 16.66
C GLY A 360 -3.53 -9.50 17.32
N ALA A 361 -4.86 -9.43 17.29
CA ALA A 361 -5.62 -8.50 18.10
C ALA A 361 -5.75 -8.97 19.54
N ALA A 362 -5.93 -8.02 20.49
CA ALA A 362 -6.26 -8.32 21.87
C ALA A 362 -7.29 -7.31 22.42
N TYR A 363 -8.13 -7.77 23.33
CA TYR A 363 -9.08 -6.96 24.06
C TYR A 363 -8.79 -7.04 25.56
N LYS A 364 -8.50 -5.88 26.18
CA LYS A 364 -8.11 -5.79 27.61
C LYS A 364 -7.00 -6.79 28.01
N GLY A 365 -6.00 -6.93 27.12
CA GLY A 365 -4.86 -7.83 27.33
C GLY A 365 -5.13 -9.30 27.03
N VAL A 366 -6.36 -9.69 26.66
CA VAL A 366 -6.71 -11.05 26.25
C VAL A 366 -6.63 -11.16 24.73
N PRO A 367 -5.74 -12.02 24.17
CA PRO A 367 -5.69 -12.23 22.72
C PRO A 367 -7.02 -12.74 22.16
N VAL A 368 -7.41 -12.27 20.99
CA VAL A 368 -8.53 -12.86 20.26
C VAL A 368 -8.19 -14.32 19.95
N GLY A 369 -9.09 -15.24 20.31
CA GLY A 369 -8.87 -16.67 20.27
C GLY A 369 -8.63 -17.33 21.64
N ALA A 370 -8.32 -16.54 22.69
CA ALA A 370 -8.10 -17.03 24.05
C ALA A 370 -9.38 -17.00 24.92
N SER A 371 -10.50 -16.47 24.41
CA SER A 371 -11.74 -16.27 25.19
C SER A 371 -12.40 -17.58 25.65
N GLY A 372 -12.06 -18.71 25.05
CA GLY A 372 -12.68 -20.00 25.26
C GLY A 372 -13.95 -20.22 24.44
N ALA A 373 -14.52 -19.18 23.83
CA ALA A 373 -15.59 -19.29 22.85
C ALA A 373 -15.09 -19.84 21.50
N HIS A 374 -16.01 -20.24 20.64
CA HIS A 374 -15.65 -20.61 19.27
C HIS A 374 -15.15 -19.36 18.53
N THR A 375 -13.85 -19.29 18.23
CA THR A 375 -13.25 -18.18 17.49
C THR A 375 -12.72 -18.67 16.15
N CYS A 376 -13.19 -18.09 15.04
CA CYS A 376 -12.95 -18.55 13.68
C CYS A 376 -12.00 -17.61 12.92
N PHE A 377 -10.83 -18.10 12.54
CA PHE A 377 -9.81 -17.34 11.81
C PHE A 377 -9.73 -17.71 10.33
N SER A 378 -9.25 -16.79 9.52
CA SER A 378 -9.01 -16.97 8.09
C SER A 378 -7.52 -16.85 7.74
N PHE A 379 -7.07 -17.72 6.85
CA PHE A 379 -5.74 -17.69 6.24
C PHE A 379 -5.83 -17.58 4.72
N TYR A 380 -6.88 -16.93 4.23
CA TYR A 380 -6.97 -16.55 2.82
C TYR A 380 -5.77 -15.70 2.40
N ALA A 381 -5.45 -15.66 1.10
CA ALA A 381 -4.21 -15.10 0.55
C ALA A 381 -3.84 -13.70 1.07
N ILE A 382 -4.82 -12.84 1.36
CA ILE A 382 -4.57 -11.43 1.78
C ILE A 382 -4.61 -11.22 3.30
N LYS A 383 -4.86 -12.26 4.11
CA LYS A 383 -4.97 -12.16 5.58
C LYS A 383 -3.62 -11.88 6.24
N ASN A 384 -3.63 -11.66 7.55
CA ASN A 384 -2.42 -11.30 8.30
C ASN A 384 -1.33 -12.36 8.23
N ILE A 385 -1.71 -13.64 8.08
CA ILE A 385 -0.91 -14.75 7.57
C ILE A 385 -1.72 -15.51 6.53
N THR A 386 -1.07 -16.28 5.68
CA THR A 386 -1.77 -17.06 4.65
C THR A 386 -1.33 -18.52 4.59
N THR A 387 -2.29 -19.38 4.22
CA THR A 387 -2.04 -20.76 3.79
C THR A 387 -2.58 -21.00 2.37
N MET A 388 -2.67 -19.93 1.56
CA MET A 388 -3.42 -19.81 0.29
C MET A 388 -4.94 -19.77 0.58
N GLU A 389 -5.51 -20.88 0.96
CA GLU A 389 -6.81 -21.08 1.59
C GLU A 389 -6.60 -21.79 2.93
N GLY A 390 -7.34 -21.39 3.95
CA GLY A 390 -7.27 -22.01 5.27
C GLY A 390 -8.11 -21.28 6.30
N GLY A 391 -8.41 -21.97 7.37
CA GLY A 391 -9.06 -21.44 8.55
C GLY A 391 -8.65 -22.20 9.82
N MET A 392 -9.02 -21.63 10.95
CA MET A 392 -8.79 -22.24 12.25
C MET A 392 -9.97 -21.96 13.16
N ILE A 393 -10.37 -22.97 13.95
CA ILE A 393 -11.31 -22.78 15.06
C ILE A 393 -10.52 -22.91 16.34
N THR A 394 -10.60 -21.94 17.24
CA THR A 394 -10.06 -22.05 18.60
C THR A 394 -11.20 -22.09 19.62
N LEU A 395 -11.01 -22.84 20.71
CA LEU A 395 -11.99 -22.98 21.80
C LEU A 395 -11.35 -23.65 23.04
N ALA A 396 -12.03 -23.58 24.18
CA ALA A 396 -11.53 -24.18 25.43
C ALA A 396 -12.04 -25.60 25.68
N ASP A 397 -13.25 -25.94 25.23
CA ASP A 397 -13.91 -27.22 25.50
C ASP A 397 -13.26 -28.37 24.71
N PRO A 398 -12.65 -29.38 25.39
CA PRO A 398 -11.98 -30.48 24.74
C PRO A 398 -12.94 -31.44 24.00
N ASP A 399 -14.16 -31.62 24.49
CA ASP A 399 -15.15 -32.51 23.87
C ASP A 399 -15.69 -31.88 22.58
N ALA A 400 -15.97 -30.58 22.60
CA ALA A 400 -16.30 -29.83 21.39
C ALA A 400 -15.16 -29.83 20.37
N ALA A 401 -13.90 -29.69 20.82
CA ALA A 401 -12.73 -29.76 19.94
C ALA A 401 -12.61 -31.14 19.26
N ALA A 402 -12.78 -32.21 20.03
CA ALA A 402 -12.76 -33.57 19.50
C ALA A 402 -13.88 -33.80 18.46
N ARG A 403 -15.10 -33.32 18.75
CA ARG A 403 -16.23 -33.42 17.83
C ARG A 403 -16.02 -32.59 16.57
N LEU A 404 -15.47 -31.37 16.66
CA LEU A 404 -15.15 -30.55 15.49
C LEU A 404 -14.13 -31.23 14.57
N ARG A 405 -13.12 -31.93 15.12
CA ARG A 405 -12.18 -32.74 14.34
C ARG A 405 -12.86 -33.86 13.56
N LEU A 406 -13.79 -34.58 14.21
CA LEU A 406 -14.60 -35.60 13.55
C LEU A 406 -15.45 -35.00 12.42
N LEU A 407 -16.16 -33.90 12.71
CA LEU A 407 -17.01 -33.23 11.74
C LEU A 407 -16.21 -32.74 10.53
N ALA A 408 -15.03 -32.16 10.72
CA ALA A 408 -14.14 -31.71 9.65
C ALA A 408 -13.62 -32.86 8.76
N ALA A 409 -13.61 -34.11 9.27
CA ALA A 409 -13.05 -35.30 8.63
C ALA A 409 -14.12 -36.34 8.24
N ASN A 410 -15.26 -35.95 7.69
CA ASN A 410 -16.39 -36.77 7.31
C ASN A 410 -17.04 -37.58 8.47
N GLY A 411 -16.86 -37.15 9.71
CA GLY A 411 -17.34 -37.88 10.89
C GLY A 411 -16.62 -39.19 11.18
N MET A 412 -15.40 -39.34 10.65
CA MET A 412 -14.61 -40.60 10.76
C MET A 412 -13.75 -40.61 12.02
N THR A 413 -13.66 -41.77 12.69
CA THR A 413 -12.88 -42.01 13.90
C THR A 413 -11.35 -41.95 13.72
N ALA A 414 -10.86 -42.00 12.47
CA ALA A 414 -9.44 -41.95 12.15
C ALA A 414 -9.20 -41.11 10.89
N THR A 415 -8.23 -40.22 10.94
CA THR A 415 -7.79 -39.42 9.79
C THR A 415 -7.06 -40.29 8.75
N ALA A 416 -6.77 -39.76 7.57
CA ALA A 416 -5.95 -40.43 6.58
C ALA A 416 -4.53 -40.73 7.12
N TRP A 417 -3.97 -39.82 7.93
CA TRP A 417 -2.66 -40.05 8.56
C TRP A 417 -2.66 -41.19 9.56
N ASP A 418 -3.72 -41.29 10.38
CA ASP A 418 -3.87 -42.39 11.35
C ASP A 418 -4.01 -43.76 10.67
N ARG A 419 -4.62 -43.81 9.47
CA ARG A 419 -4.85 -45.04 8.72
C ARG A 419 -3.69 -45.47 7.83
N TYR A 420 -2.93 -44.52 7.28
CA TYR A 420 -1.96 -44.81 6.21
C TYR A 420 -0.57 -44.19 6.46
N GLY A 421 -0.36 -43.51 7.59
CA GLY A 421 0.96 -43.01 7.99
C GLY A 421 1.96 -44.12 8.26
N ARG A 422 3.26 -43.81 8.32
CA ARG A 422 4.34 -44.81 8.43
C ARG A 422 4.24 -45.75 9.64
N SER A 423 3.60 -45.32 10.71
CA SER A 423 3.39 -46.11 11.95
C SER A 423 1.95 -46.60 12.10
N ALA A 424 1.11 -46.43 11.09
CA ALA A 424 -0.29 -46.84 11.17
C ALA A 424 -0.44 -48.34 11.21
N VAL A 425 -1.27 -48.82 12.12
CA VAL A 425 -1.78 -50.21 12.08
C VAL A 425 -3.10 -50.20 11.31
N PRO A 426 -3.26 -51.00 10.27
CA PRO A 426 -4.49 -51.00 9.47
C PRO A 426 -5.70 -51.34 10.36
N THR A 427 -6.47 -50.32 10.70
CA THR A 427 -7.74 -50.48 11.46
C THR A 427 -8.87 -49.86 10.64
N PRO A 428 -10.05 -50.48 10.54
CA PRO A 428 -11.19 -49.86 9.89
C PRO A 428 -11.60 -48.56 10.62
N ALA A 429 -11.62 -47.45 9.90
CA ALA A 429 -12.23 -46.23 10.40
C ALA A 429 -13.75 -46.32 10.24
N GLN A 430 -14.47 -45.83 11.26
CA GLN A 430 -15.93 -45.84 11.29
C GLN A 430 -16.47 -44.43 11.13
N VAL A 431 -17.58 -44.28 10.44
CA VAL A 431 -18.35 -43.04 10.44
C VAL A 431 -19.28 -43.08 11.65
N VAL A 432 -19.07 -42.17 12.61
CA VAL A 432 -19.85 -42.11 13.87
C VAL A 432 -20.89 -40.99 13.87
N THR A 433 -20.76 -40.04 12.94
CA THR A 433 -21.72 -38.96 12.71
C THR A 433 -21.60 -38.48 11.25
N PRO A 434 -22.63 -37.92 10.63
CA PRO A 434 -22.47 -37.20 9.39
C PRO A 434 -21.47 -36.05 9.58
N GLY A 435 -20.48 -35.93 8.70
CA GLY A 435 -19.46 -34.88 8.76
C GLY A 435 -19.18 -34.32 7.38
N TYR A 436 -18.19 -33.45 7.31
CA TYR A 436 -17.83 -32.66 6.14
C TYR A 436 -16.38 -32.92 5.70
N LYS A 437 -16.06 -32.66 4.45
CA LYS A 437 -14.69 -32.73 3.92
C LYS A 437 -13.99 -31.36 4.06
N TYR A 438 -13.76 -30.91 5.29
CA TYR A 438 -13.27 -29.58 5.62
C TYR A 438 -11.85 -29.56 6.25
N ALA A 439 -11.20 -30.71 6.34
CA ALA A 439 -9.86 -30.82 6.92
C ALA A 439 -8.82 -30.05 6.09
N LEU A 440 -7.94 -29.31 6.77
CA LEU A 440 -6.83 -28.59 6.15
C LEU A 440 -5.82 -29.54 5.50
N GLY A 441 -5.25 -29.14 4.35
CA GLY A 441 -4.20 -29.88 3.67
C GLY A 441 -2.80 -29.62 4.25
N ASN A 442 -1.93 -30.62 4.15
CA ASN A 442 -0.58 -30.59 4.71
C ASN A 442 0.31 -29.49 4.08
N VAL A 443 0.13 -29.25 2.78
CA VAL A 443 0.90 -28.21 2.04
C VAL A 443 0.56 -26.81 2.54
N GLY A 444 -0.74 -26.49 2.69
CA GLY A 444 -1.16 -25.19 3.25
C GLY A 444 -0.73 -25.03 4.72
N ALA A 445 -0.83 -26.11 5.50
CA ALA A 445 -0.38 -26.08 6.91
C ALA A 445 1.14 -25.85 7.02
N ALA A 446 1.96 -26.42 6.14
CA ALA A 446 3.40 -26.17 6.11
C ALA A 446 3.72 -24.70 5.86
N MET A 447 3.03 -24.07 4.89
CA MET A 447 3.10 -22.63 4.65
C MET A 447 2.69 -21.84 5.92
N GLY A 448 1.59 -22.26 6.57
CA GLY A 448 1.09 -21.61 7.80
C GLY A 448 2.09 -21.64 8.93
N VAL A 449 2.85 -22.74 9.11
CA VAL A 449 3.94 -22.84 10.08
C VAL A 449 5.05 -21.82 9.79
N ALA A 450 5.47 -21.69 8.51
CA ALA A 450 6.47 -20.70 8.10
C ALA A 450 5.98 -19.25 8.35
N GLN A 451 4.72 -18.96 7.98
CA GLN A 451 4.09 -17.66 8.19
C GLN A 451 3.99 -17.28 9.67
N LEU A 452 3.60 -18.21 10.57
CA LEU A 452 3.51 -17.93 11.99
C LEU A 452 4.85 -17.58 12.63
N LYS A 453 5.95 -18.16 12.17
CA LYS A 453 7.30 -17.82 12.64
C LYS A 453 7.66 -16.36 12.36
N LYS A 454 7.11 -15.77 11.29
CA LYS A 454 7.31 -14.36 10.89
C LYS A 454 6.20 -13.43 11.36
N PHE A 455 5.16 -13.95 11.98
CA PHE A 455 3.95 -13.20 12.31
C PHE A 455 4.21 -11.95 13.16
N ALA A 456 5.10 -12.03 14.17
CA ALA A 456 5.45 -10.88 15.00
C ALA A 456 6.00 -9.70 14.19
N ALA A 457 6.85 -9.98 13.19
CA ALA A 457 7.37 -8.96 12.27
C ALA A 457 6.26 -8.38 11.38
N PHE A 458 5.33 -9.22 10.89
CA PHE A 458 4.20 -8.74 10.08
C PHE A 458 3.27 -7.84 10.89
N LYS A 459 2.94 -8.22 12.14
CA LYS A 459 2.15 -7.39 13.05
C LYS A 459 2.83 -6.05 13.32
N ALA A 460 4.12 -6.06 13.68
CA ALA A 460 4.88 -4.84 13.92
C ALA A 460 4.91 -3.91 12.70
N ALA A 461 5.09 -4.45 11.50
CA ALA A 461 5.07 -3.66 10.26
C ALA A 461 3.70 -3.01 10.02
N ARG A 462 2.58 -3.74 10.20
CA ARG A 462 1.22 -3.20 10.06
C ARG A 462 0.92 -2.11 11.08
N THR A 463 1.27 -2.32 12.35
CA THR A 463 1.09 -1.33 13.42
C THR A 463 1.89 -0.06 13.14
N ARG A 464 3.15 -0.18 12.71
CA ARG A 464 4.00 0.96 12.32
C ARG A 464 3.37 1.75 11.16
N LEU A 465 2.95 1.07 10.10
CA LEU A 465 2.34 1.70 8.92
C LEU A 465 1.01 2.38 9.28
N ALA A 466 0.17 1.75 10.09
CA ALA A 466 -1.08 2.35 10.56
C ALA A 466 -0.82 3.61 11.39
N GLY A 467 0.18 3.57 12.28
CA GLY A 467 0.62 4.74 13.04
C GLY A 467 1.10 5.89 12.14
N MET A 468 1.87 5.57 11.08
CA MET A 468 2.30 6.56 10.09
C MET A 468 1.10 7.16 9.33
N TYR A 469 0.15 6.35 8.86
CA TYR A 469 -1.07 6.85 8.22
C TYR A 469 -1.83 7.81 9.14
N ARG A 470 -2.07 7.40 10.39
CA ARG A 470 -2.79 8.24 11.37
C ARG A 470 -2.10 9.58 11.59
N ALA A 471 -0.77 9.59 11.67
CA ALA A 471 0.01 10.82 11.88
C ALA A 471 -0.06 11.79 10.69
N VAL A 472 -0.04 11.28 9.44
CA VAL A 472 0.05 12.13 8.23
C VAL A 472 -1.30 12.44 7.58
N LEU A 473 -2.38 11.78 8.02
CA LEU A 473 -3.74 11.99 7.53
C LEU A 473 -4.64 12.72 8.54
N SER A 474 -4.14 13.01 9.75
CA SER A 474 -4.92 13.61 10.84
C SER A 474 -5.45 15.02 10.56
N ASP A 475 -4.86 15.73 9.60
CA ASP A 475 -5.21 17.09 9.19
C ASP A 475 -6.21 17.15 8.02
N ILE A 476 -6.68 15.99 7.51
CA ILE A 476 -7.60 15.94 6.37
C ILE A 476 -9.04 15.91 6.88
N GLU A 477 -9.77 17.00 6.66
CA GLU A 477 -11.15 17.15 7.13
C GLU A 477 -12.19 16.32 6.35
N GLU A 478 -11.84 15.85 5.17
CA GLU A 478 -12.71 15.06 4.29
C GLU A 478 -12.74 13.57 4.65
N ILE A 479 -11.95 13.15 5.63
CA ILE A 479 -11.91 11.76 6.08
C ILE A 479 -11.98 11.64 7.61
N THR A 480 -12.58 10.54 8.07
CA THR A 480 -12.46 10.07 9.46
C THR A 480 -11.55 8.86 9.49
N LEU A 481 -10.54 8.91 10.35
CA LEU A 481 -9.56 7.84 10.51
C LEU A 481 -10.09 6.71 11.40
N PRO A 482 -9.61 5.44 11.19
CA PRO A 482 -9.96 4.34 12.07
C PRO A 482 -9.45 4.60 13.49
N VAL A 483 -10.27 4.22 14.47
CA VAL A 483 -9.95 4.33 15.89
C VAL A 483 -9.22 3.08 16.40
N GLU A 484 -8.51 3.23 17.49
CA GLU A 484 -8.04 2.16 18.36
C GLU A 484 -8.45 2.55 19.78
N ARG A 485 -9.50 1.89 20.28
CA ARG A 485 -10.09 2.23 21.58
C ARG A 485 -9.16 1.81 22.72
N GLU A 486 -9.32 2.44 23.88
CA GLU A 486 -8.57 2.09 25.08
C GLU A 486 -8.76 0.61 25.45
N GLY A 487 -7.67 -0.06 25.83
CA GLY A 487 -7.67 -1.48 26.13
C GLY A 487 -7.73 -2.41 24.91
N VAL A 488 -7.68 -1.86 23.70
CA VAL A 488 -7.66 -2.64 22.46
C VAL A 488 -6.25 -2.65 21.88
N GLU A 489 -5.78 -3.82 21.43
CA GLU A 489 -4.65 -3.98 20.55
C GLU A 489 -5.17 -4.38 19.17
N HIS A 490 -5.06 -3.48 18.20
CA HIS A 490 -5.60 -3.67 16.86
C HIS A 490 -4.68 -4.55 16.01
N ALA A 491 -5.21 -5.53 15.28
CA ALA A 491 -4.42 -6.37 14.36
C ALA A 491 -4.04 -5.68 13.04
N TRP A 492 -4.64 -4.55 12.75
CA TRP A 492 -4.42 -3.75 11.54
C TRP A 492 -4.43 -4.60 10.25
N HIS A 493 -5.47 -5.43 10.09
CA HIS A 493 -5.69 -6.17 8.86
C HIS A 493 -6.01 -5.21 7.70
N LEU A 494 -6.88 -4.24 7.94
CA LEU A 494 -7.25 -3.17 7.01
C LEU A 494 -7.03 -1.81 7.67
N PHE A 495 -6.76 -0.79 6.84
CA PHE A 495 -6.81 0.61 7.23
C PHE A 495 -7.99 1.25 6.50
N ILE A 496 -9.14 1.33 7.18
CA ILE A 496 -10.38 1.83 6.63
C ILE A 496 -10.56 3.28 7.04
N VAL A 497 -10.66 4.18 6.07
CA VAL A 497 -11.08 5.57 6.30
C VAL A 497 -12.56 5.72 5.92
N ARG A 498 -13.28 6.65 6.55
CA ARG A 498 -14.63 7.06 6.15
C ARG A 498 -14.55 8.41 5.46
N LEU A 499 -15.15 8.53 4.28
CA LEU A 499 -15.19 9.77 3.50
C LEU A 499 -16.36 10.65 3.97
N SER A 500 -16.11 11.94 4.20
CA SER A 500 -17.14 12.95 4.47
C SER A 500 -17.79 13.38 3.14
N LEU A 501 -18.71 12.56 2.62
CA LEU A 501 -19.34 12.75 1.30
C LEU A 501 -20.15 14.07 1.20
N ASP A 502 -20.57 14.64 2.32
CA ASP A 502 -21.17 15.96 2.39
C ASP A 502 -20.20 17.08 2.00
N LYS A 503 -18.88 16.89 2.21
CA LYS A 503 -17.81 17.83 1.83
C LYS A 503 -17.27 17.58 0.42
N LEU A 504 -17.63 16.47 -0.21
CA LEU A 504 -17.09 16.03 -1.49
C LEU A 504 -18.15 16.09 -2.61
N ASN A 505 -17.71 16.44 -3.82
CA ASN A 505 -18.56 16.47 -5.03
C ASN A 505 -18.53 15.14 -5.80
N ARG A 506 -18.00 14.09 -5.20
CA ARG A 506 -17.87 12.73 -5.74
C ARG A 506 -18.31 11.69 -4.74
N SER A 507 -18.84 10.59 -5.24
CA SER A 507 -19.10 9.37 -4.48
C SER A 507 -17.80 8.67 -4.07
N ARG A 508 -17.88 7.76 -3.09
CA ARG A 508 -16.76 6.89 -2.71
C ARG A 508 -16.19 6.11 -3.91
N ASP A 509 -17.04 5.59 -4.78
CA ASP A 509 -16.62 4.79 -5.94
C ASP A 509 -15.86 5.64 -6.96
N GLU A 510 -16.28 6.87 -7.20
CA GLU A 510 -15.56 7.82 -8.05
C GLU A 510 -14.19 8.19 -7.44
N ILE A 511 -14.11 8.43 -6.12
CA ILE A 511 -12.85 8.67 -5.41
C ILE A 511 -11.91 7.44 -5.53
N ALA A 512 -12.44 6.22 -5.38
CA ALA A 512 -11.67 4.99 -5.58
C ALA A 512 -11.15 4.86 -7.02
N HIS A 513 -11.96 5.24 -8.01
CA HIS A 513 -11.54 5.31 -9.42
C HIS A 513 -10.44 6.34 -9.66
N ASP A 514 -10.55 7.53 -9.07
CA ASP A 514 -9.53 8.57 -9.20
C ASP A 514 -8.20 8.10 -8.56
N LEU A 515 -8.25 7.47 -7.38
CA LEU A 515 -7.07 6.86 -6.75
C LEU A 515 -6.46 5.74 -7.60
N ARG A 516 -7.29 4.96 -8.29
CA ARG A 516 -6.80 3.91 -9.22
C ARG A 516 -6.01 4.52 -10.38
N ARG A 517 -6.41 5.68 -10.90
CA ARG A 517 -5.67 6.44 -11.93
C ARG A 517 -4.34 6.96 -11.41
N GLU A 518 -4.25 7.25 -10.10
CA GLU A 518 -3.00 7.60 -9.41
C GLU A 518 -2.09 6.38 -9.13
N ASN A 519 -2.43 5.19 -9.65
CA ASN A 519 -1.79 3.90 -9.38
C ASN A 519 -1.91 3.42 -7.93
N ILE A 520 -2.99 3.81 -7.23
CA ILE A 520 -3.27 3.37 -5.86
C ILE A 520 -4.43 2.37 -5.86
N GLY A 521 -4.20 1.18 -5.34
CA GLY A 521 -5.22 0.16 -5.13
C GLY A 521 -5.99 0.42 -3.84
N THR A 522 -7.32 0.51 -3.93
CA THR A 522 -8.22 0.67 -2.79
C THR A 522 -9.25 -0.45 -2.77
N GLY A 523 -10.04 -0.56 -1.71
CA GLY A 523 -11.10 -1.54 -1.61
C GLY A 523 -12.25 -1.08 -0.72
N VAL A 524 -13.36 -1.80 -0.81
CA VAL A 524 -14.55 -1.59 0.04
C VAL A 524 -14.74 -2.81 0.94
N HIS A 525 -14.56 -2.63 2.23
CA HIS A 525 -14.72 -3.69 3.24
C HIS A 525 -15.65 -3.20 4.37
N PHE A 526 -16.94 -3.47 4.29
CA PHE A 526 -17.68 -4.13 3.23
C PHE A 526 -18.96 -3.36 2.89
N TYR A 527 -19.53 -3.63 1.72
CA TYR A 527 -20.91 -3.23 1.44
C TYR A 527 -21.84 -4.08 2.32
N GLY A 528 -22.72 -3.45 3.09
CA GLY A 528 -23.52 -4.12 4.10
C GLY A 528 -24.44 -5.20 3.52
N LEU A 529 -24.44 -6.39 4.13
CA LEU A 529 -25.21 -7.54 3.64
C LEU A 529 -26.70 -7.26 3.54
N HIS A 530 -27.26 -6.44 4.44
CA HIS A 530 -28.66 -6.04 4.41
C HIS A 530 -29.06 -5.29 3.14
N LEU A 531 -28.12 -4.70 2.40
CA LEU A 531 -28.33 -3.99 1.14
C LEU A 531 -28.21 -4.90 -0.10
N HIS A 532 -27.65 -6.11 0.06
CA HIS A 532 -27.54 -7.06 -1.05
C HIS A 532 -28.91 -7.58 -1.45
N PRO A 533 -29.19 -7.76 -2.77
CA PRO A 533 -30.52 -8.15 -3.25
C PRO A 533 -31.11 -9.37 -2.52
N TYR A 534 -30.32 -10.45 -2.38
CA TYR A 534 -30.76 -11.67 -1.73
C TYR A 534 -31.21 -11.44 -0.26
N TYR A 535 -30.41 -10.71 0.53
CA TYR A 535 -30.74 -10.46 1.94
C TYR A 535 -31.93 -9.50 2.10
N ARG A 536 -32.00 -8.47 1.26
CA ARG A 536 -33.14 -7.54 1.23
C ARG A 536 -34.45 -8.27 0.95
N GLU A 537 -34.47 -9.09 -0.10
CA GLU A 537 -35.67 -9.84 -0.50
C GLU A 537 -36.05 -10.90 0.53
N THR A 538 -35.07 -11.67 1.04
CA THR A 538 -35.30 -12.78 1.97
C THR A 538 -35.71 -12.30 3.37
N LEU A 539 -35.13 -11.21 3.85
CA LEU A 539 -35.36 -10.69 5.20
C LEU A 539 -36.35 -9.53 5.24
N GLY A 540 -36.74 -8.98 4.07
CA GLY A 540 -37.65 -7.82 3.97
C GLY A 540 -37.05 -6.52 4.51
N MET A 541 -35.71 -6.39 4.50
CA MET A 541 -35.01 -5.26 5.10
C MET A 541 -34.95 -4.04 4.18
N GLN A 542 -34.97 -2.86 4.82
CA GLN A 542 -34.77 -1.57 4.17
C GLN A 542 -33.45 -0.95 4.66
N ALA A 543 -32.92 0.03 3.90
CA ALA A 543 -31.68 0.72 4.25
C ALA A 543 -31.76 1.44 5.61
N GLU A 544 -32.93 1.96 5.93
CA GLU A 544 -33.26 2.72 7.16
C GLU A 544 -33.26 1.85 8.42
N ASP A 545 -33.41 0.53 8.29
CA ASP A 545 -33.42 -0.39 9.44
C ASP A 545 -32.06 -0.46 10.16
N LEU A 546 -30.95 -0.17 9.42
CA LEU A 546 -29.58 -0.22 9.91
C LEU A 546 -28.81 1.02 9.41
N PRO A 547 -29.10 2.21 9.97
CA PRO A 547 -28.63 3.49 9.42
C PRO A 547 -27.11 3.65 9.43
N GLU A 548 -26.41 3.15 10.47
CA GLU A 548 -24.95 3.27 10.51
C GLU A 548 -24.26 2.32 9.51
N ALA A 549 -24.76 1.11 9.37
CA ALA A 549 -24.24 0.17 8.37
C ALA A 549 -24.53 0.63 6.94
N THR A 550 -25.68 1.24 6.70
CA THR A 550 -26.03 1.84 5.41
C THR A 550 -25.07 2.98 5.07
N ARG A 551 -24.84 3.92 6.00
CA ARG A 551 -23.88 5.00 5.82
C ARG A 551 -22.47 4.47 5.58
N ALA A 552 -22.02 3.49 6.39
CA ALA A 552 -20.72 2.86 6.21
C ALA A 552 -20.57 2.22 4.83
N SER A 553 -21.64 1.59 4.30
CA SER A 553 -21.64 1.00 2.96
C SER A 553 -21.36 2.00 1.83
N GLU A 554 -21.67 3.28 2.06
CA GLU A 554 -21.47 4.36 1.09
C GLU A 554 -20.10 5.05 1.23
N ASP A 555 -19.57 5.16 2.45
CA ASP A 555 -18.47 6.09 2.76
C ASP A 555 -17.13 5.41 3.12
N ILE A 556 -17.09 4.10 3.40
CA ILE A 556 -15.84 3.41 3.77
C ILE A 556 -14.94 3.16 2.56
N LEU A 557 -13.64 3.40 2.75
CA LEU A 557 -12.60 3.13 1.77
C LEU A 557 -11.35 2.58 2.46
N SER A 558 -10.90 1.39 2.04
CA SER A 558 -9.67 0.78 2.55
C SER A 558 -8.47 1.25 1.76
N LEU A 559 -7.46 1.75 2.46
CA LEU A 559 -6.16 2.15 1.90
C LEU A 559 -5.16 0.98 1.94
N PRO A 560 -4.13 0.98 1.08
CA PRO A 560 -3.10 -0.06 1.06
C PRO A 560 -2.45 -0.28 2.43
N LEU A 561 -2.52 -1.51 2.95
CA LEU A 561 -1.87 -1.88 4.20
C LEU A 561 -1.41 -3.34 4.18
N HIS A 562 -0.11 -3.56 4.00
CA HIS A 562 0.52 -4.89 4.08
C HIS A 562 2.01 -4.76 4.42
N PRO A 563 2.67 -5.81 4.96
CA PRO A 563 4.05 -5.72 5.46
C PRO A 563 5.11 -5.28 4.45
N GLN A 564 4.83 -5.41 3.14
CA GLN A 564 5.77 -5.04 2.07
C GLN A 564 5.65 -3.57 1.61
N ILE A 565 4.73 -2.78 2.20
CA ILE A 565 4.64 -1.34 1.91
C ILE A 565 5.88 -0.63 2.47
N THR A 566 6.61 0.05 1.59
CA THR A 566 7.73 0.90 1.97
C THR A 566 7.22 2.27 2.44
N ASP A 567 8.05 3.01 3.17
CA ASP A 567 7.72 4.38 3.59
C ASP A 567 7.46 5.28 2.37
N LYS A 568 8.19 5.06 1.26
CA LYS A 568 7.93 5.74 -0.01
C LYS A 568 6.53 5.46 -0.53
N ASN A 569 6.11 4.17 -0.58
CA ASN A 569 4.77 3.80 -1.04
C ASN A 569 3.68 4.44 -0.17
N LEU A 570 3.86 4.46 1.16
CA LEU A 570 2.92 5.11 2.06
C LEU A 570 2.79 6.60 1.75
N HIS A 571 3.90 7.31 1.54
CA HIS A 571 3.87 8.72 1.16
C HIS A 571 3.21 8.95 -0.21
N GLU A 572 3.41 8.05 -1.19
CA GLU A 572 2.73 8.10 -2.49
C GLU A 572 1.21 7.93 -2.31
N VAL A 573 0.75 6.97 -1.49
CA VAL A 573 -0.68 6.79 -1.17
C VAL A 573 -1.27 8.04 -0.52
N VAL A 574 -0.60 8.59 0.50
CA VAL A 574 -1.05 9.80 1.20
C VAL A 574 -1.13 10.99 0.25
N PHE A 575 -0.10 11.19 -0.59
CA PHE A 575 -0.07 12.30 -1.52
C PHE A 575 -1.17 12.17 -2.60
N ALA A 576 -1.40 10.96 -3.11
CA ALA A 576 -2.47 10.69 -4.05
C ALA A 576 -3.86 10.97 -3.44
N LEU A 577 -4.08 10.51 -2.18
CA LEU A 577 -5.33 10.79 -1.48
C LEU A 577 -5.54 12.30 -1.27
N LYS A 578 -4.53 13.02 -0.76
CA LYS A 578 -4.59 14.48 -0.60
C LYS A 578 -4.86 15.19 -1.92
N LYS A 579 -4.19 14.79 -3.00
CA LYS A 579 -4.37 15.33 -4.35
C LYS A 579 -5.81 15.14 -4.83
N VAL A 580 -6.34 13.92 -4.77
CA VAL A 580 -7.70 13.60 -5.21
C VAL A 580 -8.72 14.36 -4.37
N LEU A 581 -8.65 14.31 -3.04
CA LEU A 581 -9.62 14.97 -2.17
C LEU A 581 -9.63 16.49 -2.36
N ALA A 582 -8.47 17.13 -2.45
CA ALA A 582 -8.35 18.58 -2.67
C ALA A 582 -9.08 19.06 -3.94
N HIS A 583 -9.10 18.26 -5.01
CA HIS A 583 -9.79 18.58 -6.27
C HIS A 583 -11.26 18.15 -6.29
N ARG A 584 -11.73 17.43 -5.26
CA ARG A 584 -13.11 16.94 -5.16
C ARG A 584 -13.90 17.60 -4.02
N ARG A 585 -13.39 18.66 -3.42
CA ARG A 585 -14.12 19.50 -2.45
C ARG A 585 -15.31 20.18 -3.11
N LYS A 586 -16.42 20.31 -2.36
CA LYS A 586 -17.59 21.11 -2.78
C LYS A 586 -17.30 22.58 -2.70
#